data_33dfa1f4bee9c0ccdb45f3b44536daac
#
_entry.id   33dfa1f4bee9c0ccdb45f3b44536daac
#
_cell.length_a   1.000
_cell.length_b   1.000
_cell.length_c   1.000
_cell.angle_alpha   90.00
_cell.angle_beta   90.00
_cell.angle_gamma   90.00
#
_symmetry.space_group_name_H-M   'P 1'
#
loop_
_entity.id
_entity.type
_entity.pdbx_description
1 polymer ?
#
loop_
_entity_poly.entity_id
_entity_poly.type
_entity_poly.pdbx_seq_one_letter_code
_entity_poly.pdbx_strand_id
1 'polypeptide(L)'
;MTASEFVNAIKAITPNECVFSMMPEGFAQIYLEELFIGNKKAHTIIKQNDAVIDWVCSYDVSRLTIMIFCFNKSDELKETERFIYFGWREAFPLAILKETGEVVEMDWADDERIMSYIAKDQQTFLDLLFALEENSLSGIISKKNKWDIEHLISVAGGVKYKENVMELFIAYKKGE
;
A
#
# COMPACT_ATOMS: atom_id res chain seq x y z
N MET A 1 4.06 8.30 -7.59
CA MET A 1 4.15 7.55 -8.88
C MET A 1 2.77 7.25 -9.45
N THR A 2 2.68 6.98 -10.76
CA THR A 2 1.46 6.49 -11.43
C THR A 2 1.24 5.01 -11.13
N ALA A 3 0.04 4.49 -11.43
CA ALA A 3 -0.28 3.06 -11.30
C ALA A 3 0.70 2.14 -12.04
N SER A 4 1.06 2.50 -13.28
CA SER A 4 1.98 1.70 -14.10
C SER A 4 3.41 1.73 -13.57
N GLU A 5 3.89 2.89 -13.12
CA GLU A 5 5.21 3.03 -12.49
C GLU A 5 5.30 2.19 -11.21
N PHE A 6 4.27 2.24 -10.35
CA PHE A 6 4.20 1.44 -9.13
C PHE A 6 4.28 -0.06 -9.42
N VAL A 7 3.45 -0.56 -10.34
CA VAL A 7 3.44 -1.98 -10.73
C VAL A 7 4.80 -2.44 -11.25
N ASN A 8 5.44 -1.61 -12.09
CA ASN A 8 6.76 -1.91 -12.62
C ASN A 8 7.84 -1.88 -11.52
N ALA A 9 7.74 -0.94 -10.59
CA ALA A 9 8.67 -0.82 -9.45
C ALA A 9 8.57 -2.04 -8.53
N ILE A 10 7.35 -2.46 -8.12
CA ILE A 10 7.15 -3.66 -7.30
C ILE A 10 7.71 -4.91 -8.03
N LYS A 11 7.39 -5.09 -9.32
CA LYS A 11 7.93 -6.21 -10.10
C LYS A 11 9.45 -6.20 -10.19
N ALA A 12 10.06 -5.02 -10.26
CA ALA A 12 11.51 -4.87 -10.34
C ALA A 12 12.24 -5.24 -9.03
N ILE A 13 11.63 -4.97 -7.87
CA ILE A 13 12.20 -5.32 -6.56
C ILE A 13 11.80 -6.73 -6.10
N THR A 14 10.77 -7.36 -6.69
CA THR A 14 10.34 -8.72 -6.33
C THR A 14 11.50 -9.71 -6.54
N PRO A 15 12.00 -10.37 -5.48
CA PRO A 15 13.18 -11.20 -5.57
C PRO A 15 12.86 -12.59 -6.12
N ASN A 16 13.91 -13.30 -6.52
CA ASN A 16 13.80 -14.73 -6.80
C ASN A 16 13.70 -15.55 -5.52
N GLU A 17 13.06 -16.71 -5.56
CA GLU A 17 12.93 -17.64 -4.42
C GLU A 17 14.26 -17.94 -3.70
N CYS A 18 15.36 -18.02 -4.43
CA CYS A 18 16.68 -18.31 -3.87
C CYS A 18 17.16 -17.29 -2.82
N VAL A 19 16.64 -16.06 -2.87
CA VAL A 19 16.95 -15.01 -1.87
C VAL A 19 16.46 -15.42 -0.49
N PHE A 20 15.41 -16.23 -0.39
CA PHE A 20 14.79 -16.69 0.84
C PHE A 20 15.32 -18.04 1.35
N SER A 21 16.44 -18.54 0.80
CA SER A 21 17.00 -19.86 1.14
C SER A 21 17.32 -20.08 2.63
N MET A 22 17.47 -19.00 3.40
CA MET A 22 17.71 -19.03 4.84
C MET A 22 16.45 -18.84 5.69
N MET A 23 15.28 -18.70 5.05
CA MET A 23 13.98 -18.53 5.70
C MET A 23 13.29 -19.88 5.93
N PRO A 24 12.27 -19.95 6.81
CA PRO A 24 11.47 -21.15 7.00
C PRO A 24 10.88 -21.69 5.71
N GLU A 25 10.64 -23.00 5.67
CA GLU A 25 9.95 -23.65 4.54
C GLU A 25 8.59 -22.98 4.27
N GLY A 26 8.28 -22.72 3.00
CA GLY A 26 7.06 -22.05 2.55
C GLY A 26 7.08 -20.53 2.63
N PHE A 27 8.04 -19.90 3.32
CA PHE A 27 8.09 -18.44 3.44
C PHE A 27 8.19 -17.75 2.06
N ALA A 28 9.08 -18.21 1.20
CA ALA A 28 9.28 -17.64 -0.13
C ALA A 28 8.00 -17.67 -0.95
N GLN A 29 7.27 -18.79 -0.93
CA GLN A 29 6.02 -18.94 -1.65
C GLN A 29 4.98 -17.93 -1.15
N ILE A 30 4.75 -17.86 0.15
CA ILE A 30 3.78 -16.93 0.75
C ILE A 30 4.13 -15.50 0.40
N TYR A 31 5.38 -15.09 0.61
CA TYR A 31 5.85 -13.74 0.33
C TYR A 31 5.67 -13.33 -1.14
N LEU A 32 6.04 -14.22 -2.08
CA LEU A 32 5.89 -13.95 -3.51
C LEU A 32 4.42 -13.96 -3.96
N GLU A 33 3.57 -14.75 -3.32
CA GLU A 33 2.12 -14.73 -3.54
C GLU A 33 1.48 -13.43 -3.04
N GLU A 34 1.95 -12.89 -1.91
CA GLU A 34 1.51 -11.61 -1.35
C GLU A 34 1.95 -10.40 -2.18
N LEU A 35 3.03 -10.48 -2.94
CA LEU A 35 3.47 -9.44 -3.88
C LEU A 35 2.90 -9.59 -5.29
N PHE A 36 1.99 -10.54 -5.50
CA PHE A 36 1.45 -10.79 -6.82
C PHE A 36 0.53 -9.67 -7.30
N ILE A 37 0.88 -9.08 -8.43
CA ILE A 37 0.04 -8.15 -9.19
C ILE A 37 -0.28 -8.77 -10.54
N GLY A 38 -1.57 -9.01 -10.79
CA GLY A 38 -2.04 -9.55 -12.06
C GLY A 38 -1.81 -8.63 -13.24
N ASN A 39 -2.02 -9.17 -14.45
CA ASN A 39 -1.84 -8.40 -15.67
C ASN A 39 -2.84 -7.25 -15.79
N LYS A 40 -2.43 -6.20 -16.50
CA LYS A 40 -3.29 -5.05 -16.80
C LYS A 40 -4.54 -5.49 -17.55
N LYS A 41 -5.70 -5.13 -17.03
CA LYS A 41 -7.00 -5.33 -17.68
C LYS A 41 -7.29 -4.12 -18.59
N ALA A 42 -8.01 -4.33 -19.69
CA ALA A 42 -8.53 -3.22 -20.50
C ALA A 42 -9.61 -2.49 -19.68
N HIS A 43 -9.34 -1.29 -19.20
CA HIS A 43 -10.31 -0.45 -18.49
C HIS A 43 -10.55 0.85 -19.26
N THR A 44 -11.80 1.28 -19.30
CA THR A 44 -12.23 2.29 -20.29
C THR A 44 -12.34 3.73 -19.75
N ILE A 45 -12.26 3.97 -18.43
CA ILE A 45 -12.47 5.33 -17.90
C ILE A 45 -11.59 5.57 -16.67
N ILE A 46 -10.54 6.36 -16.86
CA ILE A 46 -9.72 6.86 -15.75
C ILE A 46 -9.67 8.37 -15.86
N LYS A 47 -10.11 9.06 -14.80
CA LYS A 47 -9.86 10.49 -14.64
C LYS A 47 -8.37 10.70 -14.39
N GLN A 48 -7.78 11.68 -15.07
CA GLN A 48 -6.41 12.12 -14.82
C GLN A 48 -6.25 12.45 -13.32
N ASN A 49 -5.24 11.87 -12.68
CA ASN A 49 -4.84 11.99 -11.26
C ASN A 49 -5.42 10.96 -10.27
N ASP A 50 -6.15 9.97 -10.69
CA ASP A 50 -6.69 8.92 -9.81
C ASP A 50 -5.77 7.69 -9.78
N ALA A 51 -4.53 7.85 -9.33
CA ALA A 51 -3.48 6.82 -9.42
C ALA A 51 -3.84 5.50 -8.72
N VAL A 52 -4.44 5.55 -7.52
CA VAL A 52 -4.89 4.36 -6.79
C VAL A 52 -6.09 3.72 -7.47
N ILE A 53 -7.05 4.51 -7.94
CA ILE A 53 -8.22 4.01 -8.65
C ILE A 53 -7.83 3.38 -9.99
N ASP A 54 -6.93 4.03 -10.76
CA ASP A 54 -6.37 3.42 -11.97
C ASP A 54 -5.71 2.07 -11.65
N TRP A 55 -4.91 2.03 -10.59
CA TRP A 55 -4.21 0.83 -10.18
C TRP A 55 -5.17 -0.31 -9.82
N VAL A 56 -6.14 -0.10 -8.92
CA VAL A 56 -7.11 -1.12 -8.50
C VAL A 56 -8.02 -1.55 -9.66
N CYS A 57 -8.41 -0.62 -10.53
CA CYS A 57 -9.28 -0.94 -11.68
C CYS A 57 -8.54 -1.62 -12.84
N SER A 58 -7.26 -1.26 -13.06
CA SER A 58 -6.51 -1.75 -14.22
C SER A 58 -5.73 -3.04 -13.96
N TYR A 59 -5.47 -3.38 -12.69
CA TYR A 59 -4.70 -4.56 -12.33
C TYR A 59 -5.48 -5.44 -11.36
N ASP A 60 -5.15 -6.73 -11.31
CA ASP A 60 -5.63 -7.59 -10.23
C ASP A 60 -4.69 -7.47 -9.04
N VAL A 61 -5.13 -6.73 -8.03
CA VAL A 61 -4.38 -6.44 -6.80
C VAL A 61 -4.98 -7.12 -5.58
N SER A 62 -5.98 -7.98 -5.78
CA SER A 62 -6.73 -8.62 -4.68
C SER A 62 -5.92 -9.59 -3.83
N ARG A 63 -4.74 -9.97 -4.28
CA ARG A 63 -3.79 -10.82 -3.54
C ARG A 63 -2.60 -10.03 -3.02
N LEU A 64 -2.45 -8.77 -3.45
CA LEU A 64 -1.34 -7.94 -3.01
C LEU A 64 -1.53 -7.56 -1.55
N THR A 65 -0.52 -7.86 -0.76
CA THR A 65 -0.38 -7.40 0.62
C THR A 65 0.97 -6.72 0.76
N ILE A 66 0.97 -5.47 1.21
CA ILE A 66 2.20 -4.74 1.56
C ILE A 66 2.12 -4.41 3.04
N MET A 67 2.93 -5.10 3.84
CA MET A 67 2.85 -5.06 5.29
C MET A 67 1.43 -5.41 5.79
N ILE A 68 0.67 -4.41 6.22
CA ILE A 68 -0.69 -4.54 6.76
C ILE A 68 -1.75 -3.98 5.81
N PHE A 69 -1.35 -3.58 4.60
CA PHE A 69 -2.25 -3.03 3.58
C PHE A 69 -2.70 -4.13 2.61
N CYS A 70 -4.01 -4.28 2.46
CA CYS A 70 -4.67 -5.16 1.50
C CYS A 70 -5.59 -4.35 0.59
N PHE A 71 -5.90 -4.86 -0.60
CA PHE A 71 -6.62 -4.08 -1.59
C PHE A 71 -7.83 -4.83 -2.15
N ASN A 72 -8.88 -4.08 -2.44
CA ASN A 72 -10.11 -4.59 -3.00
C ASN A 72 -9.95 -4.95 -4.48
N LYS A 73 -10.83 -5.83 -4.96
CA LYS A 73 -11.05 -5.96 -6.41
C LYS A 73 -11.78 -4.74 -6.95
N SER A 74 -11.67 -4.52 -8.24
CA SER A 74 -12.32 -3.38 -8.91
C SER A 74 -13.85 -3.34 -8.76
N ASP A 75 -14.49 -4.48 -8.62
CA ASP A 75 -15.95 -4.63 -8.40
C ASP A 75 -16.36 -4.49 -6.92
N GLU A 76 -15.40 -4.42 -6.02
CA GLU A 76 -15.59 -4.21 -4.58
C GLU A 76 -15.38 -2.75 -4.15
N LEU A 77 -15.06 -1.86 -5.09
CA LEU A 77 -14.93 -0.43 -4.78
C LEU A 77 -16.29 0.12 -4.34
N LYS A 78 -16.30 0.76 -3.16
CA LYS A 78 -17.48 1.43 -2.62
C LYS A 78 -17.27 2.94 -2.73
N GLU A 79 -18.18 3.63 -3.39
CA GLU A 79 -18.17 5.08 -3.51
C GLU A 79 -19.34 5.70 -2.74
N THR A 80 -19.04 6.71 -1.91
CA THR A 80 -20.02 7.56 -1.23
C THR A 80 -19.94 9.00 -1.76
N GLU A 81 -20.69 9.92 -1.18
CA GLU A 81 -20.59 11.34 -1.52
C GLU A 81 -19.17 11.87 -1.25
N ARG A 82 -18.55 11.49 -0.15
CA ARG A 82 -17.27 12.02 0.33
C ARG A 82 -16.06 11.13 0.06
N PHE A 83 -16.25 9.81 -0.05
CA PHE A 83 -15.16 8.84 -0.03
C PHE A 83 -15.24 7.83 -1.17
N ILE A 84 -14.06 7.28 -1.57
CA ILE A 84 -13.94 6.11 -2.42
C ILE A 84 -13.12 5.07 -1.65
N TYR A 85 -13.74 3.97 -1.22
CA TYR A 85 -13.12 2.88 -0.47
C TYR A 85 -12.46 1.91 -1.45
N PHE A 86 -11.17 1.58 -1.21
CA PHE A 86 -10.38 0.79 -2.15
C PHE A 86 -9.54 -0.34 -1.51
N GLY A 87 -9.55 -0.45 -0.19
CA GLY A 87 -8.74 -1.44 0.50
C GLY A 87 -8.92 -1.40 2.00
N TRP A 88 -7.96 -2.02 2.69
CA TRP A 88 -7.94 -2.19 4.15
C TRP A 88 -6.54 -2.03 4.70
N ARG A 89 -6.44 -1.46 5.89
CA ARG A 89 -5.27 -1.52 6.74
C ARG A 89 -5.64 -2.33 7.98
N GLU A 90 -5.19 -3.60 8.04
CA GLU A 90 -5.69 -4.57 9.01
C GLU A 90 -7.23 -4.66 8.96
N ALA A 91 -7.93 -4.20 10.01
CA ALA A 91 -9.39 -4.23 10.11
C ALA A 91 -10.07 -2.90 9.71
N PHE A 92 -9.30 -1.87 9.35
CA PHE A 92 -9.83 -0.53 9.07
C PHE A 92 -9.89 -0.24 7.57
N PRO A 93 -11.03 0.25 7.05
CA PRO A 93 -11.15 0.58 5.64
C PRO A 93 -10.20 1.71 5.23
N LEU A 94 -9.60 1.57 4.03
CA LEU A 94 -8.86 2.64 3.37
C LEU A 94 -9.76 3.36 2.37
N ALA A 95 -9.73 4.67 2.39
CA ALA A 95 -10.52 5.49 1.49
C ALA A 95 -9.72 6.69 0.93
N ILE A 96 -10.18 7.18 -0.22
CA ILE A 96 -9.77 8.45 -0.78
C ILE A 96 -10.82 9.48 -0.39
N LEU A 97 -10.41 10.55 0.28
CA LEU A 97 -11.25 11.72 0.56
C LEU A 97 -11.38 12.55 -0.72
N LYS A 98 -12.55 12.58 -1.33
CA LYS A 98 -12.80 13.22 -2.65
C LYS A 98 -12.49 14.71 -2.68
N GLU A 99 -12.68 15.39 -1.56
CA GLU A 99 -12.47 16.84 -1.45
C GLU A 99 -10.99 17.21 -1.60
N THR A 100 -10.08 16.44 -1.02
CA THR A 100 -8.65 16.76 -0.97
C THR A 100 -7.76 15.81 -1.78
N GLY A 101 -8.26 14.63 -2.13
CA GLY A 101 -7.49 13.54 -2.74
C GLY A 101 -6.63 12.75 -1.75
N GLU A 102 -6.67 13.10 -0.45
CA GLU A 102 -5.91 12.41 0.59
C GLU A 102 -6.36 10.98 0.77
N VAL A 103 -5.41 10.09 1.07
CA VAL A 103 -5.69 8.72 1.49
C VAL A 103 -5.83 8.68 3.00
N VAL A 104 -6.93 8.11 3.47
CA VAL A 104 -7.32 8.07 4.88
C VAL A 104 -7.72 6.67 5.31
N GLU A 105 -7.59 6.41 6.61
CA GLU A 105 -8.12 5.25 7.31
C GLU A 105 -9.42 5.63 7.99
N MET A 106 -10.44 4.79 7.83
CA MET A 106 -11.79 5.06 8.30
C MET A 106 -12.15 4.17 9.49
N ASP A 107 -13.06 4.66 10.34
CA ASP A 107 -13.69 3.81 11.34
C ASP A 107 -14.64 2.82 10.63
N TRP A 108 -14.50 1.52 10.89
CA TRP A 108 -15.38 0.51 10.29
C TRP A 108 -16.83 0.58 10.83
N ALA A 109 -17.03 1.16 12.01
CA ALA A 109 -18.33 1.31 12.65
C ALA A 109 -19.01 2.64 12.30
N ASP A 110 -18.26 3.62 11.77
CA ASP A 110 -18.74 4.93 11.37
C ASP A 110 -18.08 5.38 10.07
N ASP A 111 -18.76 5.14 8.95
CA ASP A 111 -18.31 5.42 7.58
C ASP A 111 -17.93 6.90 7.33
N GLU A 112 -18.30 7.82 8.22
CA GLU A 112 -17.99 9.25 8.10
C GLU A 112 -16.78 9.68 8.95
N ARG A 113 -16.29 8.81 9.83
CA ARG A 113 -15.20 9.11 10.75
C ARG A 113 -13.84 8.73 10.19
N ILE A 114 -13.00 9.72 9.97
CA ILE A 114 -11.59 9.53 9.66
C ILE A 114 -10.83 9.23 10.96
N MET A 115 -10.14 8.08 10.98
CA MET A 115 -9.28 7.67 12.10
C MET A 115 -7.87 8.24 11.95
N SER A 116 -7.32 8.16 10.74
CA SER A 116 -5.94 8.54 10.47
C SER A 116 -5.77 9.03 9.02
N TYR A 117 -4.82 9.94 8.80
CA TYR A 117 -4.40 10.39 7.49
C TYR A 117 -3.14 9.62 7.09
N ILE A 118 -3.21 8.90 5.96
CA ILE A 118 -2.16 7.96 5.52
C ILE A 118 -1.17 8.63 4.56
N ALA A 119 -1.69 9.32 3.53
CA ALA A 119 -0.88 9.98 2.53
C ALA A 119 -1.58 11.22 1.96
N LYS A 120 -0.78 12.16 1.46
CA LYS A 120 -1.22 13.46 0.96
C LYS A 120 -2.13 13.36 -0.27
N ASP A 121 -1.87 12.38 -1.11
CA ASP A 121 -2.63 12.10 -2.32
C ASP A 121 -2.39 10.64 -2.76
N GLN A 122 -3.07 10.22 -3.82
CA GLN A 122 -3.00 8.85 -4.32
C GLN A 122 -1.61 8.47 -4.86
N GLN A 123 -0.90 9.40 -5.53
CA GLN A 123 0.45 9.15 -6.04
C GLN A 123 1.44 8.98 -4.88
N THR A 124 1.35 9.85 -3.90
CA THR A 124 2.14 9.80 -2.66
C THR A 124 1.88 8.52 -1.87
N PHE A 125 0.62 8.01 -1.89
CA PHE A 125 0.30 6.72 -1.27
C PHE A 125 1.00 5.54 -1.96
N LEU A 126 1.03 5.51 -3.30
CA LEU A 126 1.77 4.49 -4.03
C LEU A 126 3.30 4.59 -3.80
N ASP A 127 3.83 5.82 -3.68
CA ASP A 127 5.24 6.04 -3.30
C ASP A 127 5.53 5.50 -1.90
N LEU A 128 4.61 5.72 -0.94
CA LEU A 128 4.73 5.22 0.43
C LEU A 128 4.70 3.68 0.46
N LEU A 129 3.75 3.04 -0.23
CA LEU A 129 3.68 1.57 -0.30
C LEU A 129 4.96 0.98 -0.88
N PHE A 130 5.51 1.57 -1.93
CA PHE A 130 6.77 1.14 -2.53
C PHE A 130 7.93 1.25 -1.54
N ALA A 131 8.07 2.40 -0.87
CA ALA A 131 9.13 2.62 0.12
C ALA A 131 9.02 1.67 1.32
N LEU A 132 7.80 1.35 1.77
CA LEU A 132 7.55 0.38 2.82
C LEU A 132 8.00 -1.02 2.41
N GLU A 133 7.65 -1.45 1.19
CA GLU A 133 8.04 -2.76 0.67
C GLU A 133 9.55 -2.88 0.45
N GLU A 134 10.18 -1.85 -0.11
CA GLU A 134 11.64 -1.80 -0.28
C GLU A 134 12.38 -1.91 1.06
N ASN A 135 11.89 -1.23 2.11
CA ASN A 135 12.44 -1.32 3.45
C ASN A 135 12.24 -2.72 4.05
N SER A 136 11.04 -3.30 3.92
CA SER A 136 10.73 -4.66 4.39
C SER A 136 11.65 -5.68 3.74
N LEU A 137 11.75 -5.67 2.43
CA LEU A 137 12.60 -6.57 1.66
C LEU A 137 14.08 -6.42 2.01
N SER A 138 14.56 -5.18 2.15
CA SER A 138 15.93 -4.89 2.58
C SER A 138 16.23 -5.47 3.96
N GLY A 139 15.27 -5.41 4.90
CA GLY A 139 15.37 -6.03 6.22
C GLY A 139 15.51 -7.56 6.14
N ILE A 140 14.68 -8.20 5.32
CA ILE A 140 14.71 -9.65 5.10
C ILE A 140 16.05 -10.10 4.52
N ILE A 141 16.55 -9.41 3.48
CA ILE A 141 17.77 -9.81 2.77
C ILE A 141 19.02 -9.49 3.58
N SER A 142 19.14 -8.31 4.14
CA SER A 142 20.38 -7.82 4.75
C SER A 142 20.47 -8.07 6.25
N LYS A 143 19.38 -8.47 6.90
CA LYS A 143 19.24 -8.54 8.37
C LYS A 143 19.62 -7.22 9.07
N LYS A 144 19.62 -6.11 8.33
CA LYS A 144 19.92 -4.75 8.82
C LYS A 144 18.74 -3.86 8.48
N ASN A 145 17.75 -3.92 9.33
CA ASN A 145 16.59 -3.07 9.16
C ASN A 145 16.91 -1.64 9.60
N LYS A 146 17.01 -0.74 8.66
CA LYS A 146 17.17 0.70 8.93
C LYS A 146 16.00 1.42 8.29
N TRP A 147 14.89 1.41 8.98
CA TRP A 147 13.78 2.27 8.61
C TRP A 147 14.20 3.74 8.73
N ASP A 148 14.25 4.42 7.62
CA ASP A 148 14.40 5.87 7.58
C ASP A 148 13.02 6.50 7.73
N ILE A 149 12.63 6.72 9.00
CA ILE A 149 11.32 7.25 9.35
C ILE A 149 11.12 8.67 8.79
N GLU A 150 12.16 9.50 8.78
CA GLU A 150 12.06 10.86 8.24
C GLU A 150 11.84 10.83 6.73
N HIS A 151 12.50 9.93 6.02
CA HIS A 151 12.24 9.70 4.61
C HIS A 151 10.79 9.24 4.37
N LEU A 152 10.29 8.24 5.11
CA LEU A 152 8.91 7.76 4.96
C LEU A 152 7.88 8.85 5.27
N ILE A 153 8.09 9.69 6.29
CA ILE A 153 7.25 10.85 6.58
C ILE A 153 7.25 11.83 5.39
N SER A 154 8.41 12.09 4.82
CA SER A 154 8.53 12.95 3.62
C SER A 154 7.79 12.36 2.44
N VAL A 155 7.96 11.06 2.18
CA VAL A 155 7.26 10.31 1.12
C VAL A 155 5.76 10.34 1.32
N ALA A 156 5.24 10.18 2.54
CA ALA A 156 3.80 10.25 2.84
C ALA A 156 3.19 11.66 2.62
N GLY A 157 4.00 12.70 2.47
CA GLY A 157 3.57 14.08 2.24
C GLY A 157 3.88 15.03 3.39
N GLY A 158 4.70 14.62 4.36
CA GLY A 158 5.23 15.47 5.43
C GLY A 158 4.61 15.23 6.81
N VAL A 159 4.79 16.21 7.70
CA VAL A 159 4.52 16.08 9.16
C VAL A 159 3.07 15.70 9.50
N LYS A 160 2.09 16.07 8.68
CA LYS A 160 0.67 15.70 8.87
C LYS A 160 0.49 14.19 8.97
N TYR A 161 1.30 13.40 8.25
CA TYR A 161 1.19 11.94 8.12
C TYR A 161 2.16 11.18 9.04
N LYS A 162 2.88 11.90 9.91
CA LYS A 162 3.89 11.33 10.79
C LYS A 162 3.34 10.26 11.72
N GLU A 163 2.16 10.47 12.28
CA GLU A 163 1.55 9.56 13.25
C GLU A 163 1.34 8.18 12.65
N ASN A 164 0.77 8.12 11.45
CA ASN A 164 0.61 6.87 10.70
C ASN A 164 1.94 6.16 10.44
N VAL A 165 2.98 6.88 9.98
CA VAL A 165 4.31 6.28 9.72
C VAL A 165 4.92 5.72 11.01
N MET A 166 4.75 6.42 12.14
CA MET A 166 5.23 5.97 13.44
C MET A 166 4.51 4.71 13.93
N GLU A 167 3.19 4.61 13.71
CA GLU A 167 2.41 3.40 14.03
C GLU A 167 2.88 2.19 13.23
N LEU A 168 3.09 2.35 11.92
CA LEU A 168 3.64 1.31 11.05
C LEU A 168 5.00 0.80 11.54
N PHE A 169 5.88 1.71 11.93
CA PHE A 169 7.19 1.38 12.48
C PHE A 169 7.10 0.62 13.81
N ILE A 170 6.19 1.03 14.70
CA ILE A 170 5.97 0.36 15.99
C ILE A 170 5.38 -1.04 15.78
N ALA A 171 4.42 -1.19 14.88
CA ALA A 171 3.82 -2.48 14.53
C ALA A 171 4.88 -3.44 13.97
N TYR A 172 5.71 -2.96 13.06
CA TYR A 172 6.82 -3.73 12.50
C TYR A 172 7.78 -4.24 13.58
N LYS A 173 8.21 -3.36 14.50
CA LYS A 173 9.14 -3.75 15.59
C LYS A 173 8.55 -4.74 16.60
N LYS A 174 7.24 -4.80 16.77
CA LYS A 174 6.58 -5.78 17.65
C LYS A 174 6.46 -7.16 17.00
N GLY A 175 6.57 -7.25 15.69
CA GLY A 175 6.57 -8.51 14.94
C GLY A 175 7.97 -9.16 14.80
N GLU A 176 9.04 -8.42 15.16
CA GLU A 176 10.42 -8.96 15.28
C GLU A 176 10.61 -9.67 16.63
#